data_ded3148e8c582e6be80de3f1ed3c098b
#
_entry.id   ded3148e8c582e6be80de3f1ed3c098b
#
_cell.length_a   1.000
_cell.length_b   1.000
_cell.length_c   1.000
_cell.angle_alpha   90.00
_cell.angle_beta   90.00
_cell.angle_gamma   90.00
#
_symmetry.space_group_name_H-M   'P 1'
#
loop_
_entity.id
_entity.type
_entity.pdbx_description
1 polymer ?
#
loop_
_entity_poly.entity_id
_entity_poly.type
_entity_poly.pdbx_seq_one_letter_code
_entity_poly.pdbx_strand_id
1 'polypeptide(L)'
;MKTGLVLEGGAMRGIYTAGVLDVFMDHQIHFDGVIGVSAGALHGCSFVSEQKGRSIRYYRNYRNDKHFMSFWNLIHTGEVVGKKFCYHDIPERLDPYDYEAFVKSDTAFYAVCTNLETGKAEYIQITDMLNQVDVMRASASMPYVSHIVPWKGMKLLDGGCADSIPVHQFKKMGYEKNVVVLTREEGFIKKPETVKLAEIYYHRYPKFVEALKTRHEVYN
;
A
#
# COMPACT_ATOMS: atom_id res chain seq x y z
N MET A 1 -5.12 17.62 -19.30
CA MET A 1 -5.87 16.47 -18.73
C MET A 1 -4.84 15.59 -18.04
N LYS A 2 -4.93 15.47 -16.70
CA LYS A 2 -3.96 14.65 -15.94
C LYS A 2 -4.26 13.16 -16.07
N THR A 3 -3.20 12.39 -16.26
CA THR A 3 -3.22 10.91 -16.28
C THR A 3 -2.86 10.34 -14.93
N GLY A 4 -3.56 9.30 -14.51
CA GLY A 4 -3.36 8.65 -13.22
C GLY A 4 -3.12 7.15 -13.33
N LEU A 5 -2.34 6.62 -12.41
CA LEU A 5 -2.15 5.18 -12.22
C LEU A 5 -2.66 4.79 -10.84
N VAL A 6 -3.63 3.88 -10.80
CA VAL A 6 -4.24 3.37 -9.57
C VAL A 6 -3.80 1.94 -9.34
N LEU A 7 -3.19 1.67 -8.19
CA LEU A 7 -2.59 0.38 -7.85
C LEU A 7 -3.34 -0.26 -6.68
N GLU A 8 -4.10 -1.32 -6.97
CA GLU A 8 -4.83 -2.08 -5.96
C GLU A 8 -3.89 -2.72 -4.94
N GLY A 9 -4.32 -2.79 -3.68
CA GLY A 9 -3.69 -3.60 -2.65
C GLY A 9 -3.91 -5.09 -2.87
N GLY A 10 -2.98 -5.92 -2.42
CA GLY A 10 -3.12 -7.36 -2.65
C GLY A 10 -2.10 -8.25 -1.95
N ALA A 11 -1.34 -7.73 -1.00
CA ALA A 11 -0.25 -8.47 -0.34
C ALA A 11 0.64 -9.17 -1.39
N MET A 12 0.82 -10.51 -1.29
CA MET A 12 1.66 -11.27 -2.23
C MET A 12 1.19 -11.21 -3.70
N ARG A 13 -0.11 -10.95 -3.96
CA ARG A 13 -0.61 -10.79 -5.34
C ARG A 13 -0.05 -9.53 -6.02
N GLY A 14 0.42 -8.55 -5.23
CA GLY A 14 1.07 -7.35 -5.75
C GLY A 14 2.30 -7.59 -6.61
N ILE A 15 2.88 -8.80 -6.59
CA ILE A 15 3.99 -9.16 -7.49
C ILE A 15 3.57 -9.06 -8.97
N TYR A 16 2.28 -9.29 -9.28
CA TYR A 16 1.73 -9.04 -10.60
C TYR A 16 1.83 -7.55 -10.96
N THR A 17 1.42 -6.68 -10.04
CA THR A 17 1.54 -5.22 -10.19
C THR A 17 2.99 -4.82 -10.45
N ALA A 18 3.96 -5.38 -9.70
CA ALA A 18 5.38 -5.10 -9.92
C ALA A 18 5.83 -5.44 -11.35
N GLY A 19 5.37 -6.57 -11.90
CA GLY A 19 5.65 -6.95 -13.29
C GLY A 19 5.04 -5.98 -14.30
N VAL A 20 3.80 -5.53 -14.09
CA VAL A 20 3.14 -4.52 -14.95
C VAL A 20 3.92 -3.20 -14.93
N LEU A 21 4.36 -2.77 -13.74
CA LEU A 21 5.14 -1.54 -13.59
C LEU A 21 6.49 -1.62 -14.29
N ASP A 22 7.17 -2.76 -14.24
CA ASP A 22 8.42 -2.98 -14.98
C ASP A 22 8.22 -2.88 -16.49
N VAL A 23 7.08 -3.42 -17.02
CA VAL A 23 6.72 -3.28 -18.44
C VAL A 23 6.43 -1.82 -18.79
N PHE A 24 5.74 -1.07 -17.91
CA PHE A 24 5.50 0.36 -18.15
C PHE A 24 6.83 1.15 -18.23
N MET A 25 7.79 0.84 -17.37
CA MET A 25 9.13 1.45 -17.44
C MET A 25 9.87 1.07 -18.74
N ASP A 26 9.77 -0.19 -19.21
CA ASP A 26 10.36 -0.62 -20.48
C ASP A 26 9.81 0.14 -21.70
N HIS A 27 8.54 0.48 -21.64
CA HIS A 27 7.87 1.21 -22.72
C HIS A 27 7.80 2.72 -22.47
N GLN A 28 8.52 3.24 -21.47
CA GLN A 28 8.53 4.67 -21.11
C GLN A 28 7.12 5.25 -20.93
N ILE A 29 6.23 4.49 -20.33
CA ILE A 29 4.87 4.92 -20.00
C ILE A 29 4.90 5.68 -18.70
N HIS A 30 4.53 6.96 -18.73
CA HIS A 30 4.52 7.87 -17.59
C HIS A 30 3.10 8.29 -17.23
N PHE A 31 2.92 8.72 -15.98
CA PHE A 31 1.67 9.23 -15.43
C PHE A 31 1.93 10.51 -14.63
N ASP A 32 0.99 11.45 -14.65
CA ASP A 32 1.08 12.67 -13.84
C ASP A 32 0.94 12.38 -12.34
N GLY A 33 0.34 11.23 -11.98
CA GLY A 33 0.23 10.80 -10.61
C GLY A 33 0.00 9.31 -10.47
N VAL A 34 0.44 8.78 -9.33
CA VAL A 34 0.27 7.39 -8.93
C VAL A 34 -0.37 7.35 -7.54
N ILE A 35 -1.39 6.53 -7.36
CA ILE A 35 -2.00 6.25 -6.07
C ILE A 35 -1.98 4.75 -5.80
N GLY A 36 -1.43 4.35 -4.67
CA GLY A 36 -1.28 2.94 -4.31
C GLY A 36 -1.85 2.60 -2.94
N VAL A 37 -2.32 1.38 -2.81
CA VAL A 37 -2.84 0.80 -1.58
C VAL A 37 -2.00 -0.40 -1.20
N SER A 38 -1.50 -0.45 0.06
CA SER A 38 -0.79 -1.64 0.55
C SER A 38 0.39 -2.05 -0.36
N ALA A 39 0.40 -3.27 -0.88
CA ALA A 39 1.40 -3.73 -1.85
C ALA A 39 1.49 -2.82 -3.09
N GLY A 40 0.35 -2.26 -3.55
CA GLY A 40 0.32 -1.30 -4.66
C GLY A 40 1.12 -0.03 -4.35
N ALA A 41 1.06 0.48 -3.11
CA ALA A 41 1.90 1.60 -2.68
C ALA A 41 3.39 1.21 -2.65
N LEU A 42 3.71 0.02 -2.08
CA LEU A 42 5.09 -0.46 -1.97
C LEU A 42 5.77 -0.71 -3.34
N HIS A 43 5.00 -1.08 -4.35
CA HIS A 43 5.53 -1.24 -5.71
C HIS A 43 5.51 0.08 -6.49
N GLY A 44 4.47 0.90 -6.27
CA GLY A 44 4.33 2.20 -6.91
C GLY A 44 5.48 3.16 -6.59
N CYS A 45 6.03 3.13 -5.39
CA CYS A 45 7.19 3.97 -5.05
C CYS A 45 8.43 3.62 -5.90
N SER A 46 8.67 2.33 -6.20
CA SER A 46 9.77 1.91 -7.07
C SER A 46 9.56 2.32 -8.54
N PHE A 47 8.29 2.39 -8.98
CA PHE A 47 7.94 2.92 -10.30
C PHE A 47 8.23 4.43 -10.40
N VAL A 48 7.80 5.21 -9.40
CA VAL A 48 8.02 6.67 -9.36
C VAL A 48 9.50 7.03 -9.30
N SER A 49 10.33 6.22 -8.66
CA SER A 49 11.80 6.37 -8.65
C SER A 49 12.51 5.69 -9.81
N GLU A 50 11.77 5.19 -10.82
CA GLU A 50 12.29 4.51 -12.01
C GLU A 50 13.23 3.31 -11.72
N GLN A 51 13.05 2.66 -10.57
CA GLN A 51 13.85 1.53 -10.15
C GLN A 51 13.29 0.20 -10.68
N LYS A 52 13.39 -0.02 -11.99
CA LYS A 52 12.97 -1.24 -12.66
C LYS A 52 13.52 -2.51 -12.00
N GLY A 53 12.65 -3.51 -11.85
CA GLY A 53 12.99 -4.81 -11.29
C GLY A 53 13.20 -4.82 -9.77
N ARG A 54 13.26 -3.65 -9.11
CA ARG A 54 13.54 -3.56 -7.68
C ARG A 54 12.53 -4.35 -6.85
N SER A 55 11.24 -4.14 -7.10
CA SER A 55 10.17 -4.82 -6.36
C SER A 55 10.25 -6.34 -6.49
N ILE A 56 10.46 -6.86 -7.69
CA ILE A 56 10.61 -8.30 -7.93
C ILE A 56 11.91 -8.82 -7.31
N ARG A 57 12.99 -8.04 -7.37
CA ARG A 57 14.32 -8.43 -6.87
C ARG A 57 14.32 -8.61 -5.34
N TYR A 58 13.81 -7.65 -4.56
CA TYR A 58 13.78 -7.82 -3.11
C TYR A 58 12.82 -8.92 -2.67
N TYR A 59 11.67 -9.10 -3.33
CA TYR A 59 10.79 -10.24 -3.08
C TYR A 59 11.50 -11.57 -3.32
N ARG A 60 12.13 -11.75 -4.48
CA ARG A 60 12.87 -12.98 -4.83
C ARG A 60 13.98 -13.28 -3.83
N ASN A 61 14.72 -12.27 -3.42
CA ASN A 61 15.88 -12.44 -2.55
C ASN A 61 15.49 -12.70 -1.09
N TYR A 62 14.42 -12.09 -0.59
CA TYR A 62 14.13 -12.06 0.84
C TYR A 62 12.83 -12.76 1.26
N ARG A 63 11.98 -13.23 0.34
CA ARG A 63 10.70 -13.87 0.69
C ARG A 63 10.81 -15.04 1.66
N ASN A 64 11.95 -15.73 1.70
CA ASN A 64 12.22 -16.86 2.58
C ASN A 64 12.98 -16.45 3.86
N ASP A 65 13.35 -15.19 3.99
CA ASP A 65 13.98 -14.67 5.21
C ASP A 65 12.93 -14.49 6.30
N LYS A 66 13.21 -15.05 7.49
CA LYS A 66 12.29 -14.94 8.63
C LYS A 66 12.01 -13.50 9.07
N HIS A 67 12.89 -12.56 8.77
CA HIS A 67 12.72 -11.14 9.08
C HIS A 67 11.89 -10.36 8.03
N PHE A 68 11.61 -10.97 6.87
CA PHE A 68 10.79 -10.33 5.83
C PHE A 68 9.30 -10.41 6.15
N MET A 69 8.68 -11.56 5.94
CA MET A 69 7.26 -11.82 6.27
C MET A 69 7.15 -13.23 6.84
N SER A 70 6.85 -13.36 8.14
CA SER A 70 6.87 -14.66 8.78
C SER A 70 6.05 -14.73 10.07
N PHE A 71 5.67 -15.95 10.45
CA PHE A 71 5.13 -16.24 11.78
C PHE A 71 6.16 -16.00 12.88
N TRP A 72 7.45 -16.11 12.59
CA TRP A 72 8.50 -15.77 13.53
C TRP A 72 8.43 -14.30 13.93
N ASN A 73 8.29 -13.39 12.97
CA ASN A 73 8.08 -11.97 13.25
C ASN A 73 6.82 -11.76 14.10
N LEU A 74 5.69 -12.40 13.73
CA LEU A 74 4.44 -12.24 14.46
C LEU A 74 4.57 -12.61 15.93
N ILE A 75 5.26 -13.74 16.23
CA ILE A 75 5.46 -14.20 17.60
C ILE A 75 6.40 -13.26 18.40
N HIS A 76 7.46 -12.76 17.77
CA HIS A 76 8.49 -11.98 18.47
C HIS A 76 8.23 -10.47 18.51
N THR A 77 7.48 -9.95 17.54
CA THR A 77 7.27 -8.51 17.38
C THR A 77 5.80 -8.09 17.38
N GLY A 78 4.87 -9.03 17.26
CA GLY A 78 3.44 -8.76 17.07
C GLY A 78 3.07 -8.34 15.64
N GLU A 79 4.03 -8.35 14.71
CA GLU A 79 3.82 -8.00 13.30
C GLU A 79 4.32 -9.11 12.38
N VAL A 80 3.52 -9.46 11.34
CA VAL A 80 3.95 -10.46 10.33
C VAL A 80 5.10 -9.90 9.49
N VAL A 81 5.04 -8.62 9.13
CA VAL A 81 6.08 -7.94 8.33
C VAL A 81 7.13 -7.35 9.27
N GLY A 82 8.38 -7.72 9.06
CA GLY A 82 9.48 -7.22 9.89
C GLY A 82 9.76 -5.75 9.63
N LYS A 83 9.30 -4.87 10.55
CA LYS A 83 9.41 -3.41 10.41
C LYS A 83 10.83 -2.97 10.07
N LYS A 84 11.81 -3.31 10.92
CA LYS A 84 13.21 -2.90 10.71
C LYS A 84 13.74 -3.43 9.39
N PHE A 85 13.52 -4.70 9.10
CA PHE A 85 14.06 -5.35 7.91
C PHE A 85 13.49 -4.78 6.62
N CYS A 86 12.14 -4.70 6.51
CA CYS A 86 11.47 -4.31 5.27
C CYS A 86 11.53 -2.81 4.98
N TYR A 87 11.49 -1.97 6.02
CA TYR A 87 11.37 -0.51 5.85
C TYR A 87 12.67 0.27 6.15
N HIS A 88 13.72 -0.43 6.61
CA HIS A 88 15.03 0.17 6.86
C HIS A 88 16.16 -0.67 6.25
N ASP A 89 16.40 -1.92 6.70
CA ASP A 89 17.55 -2.69 6.25
C ASP A 89 17.54 -2.93 4.71
N ILE A 90 16.37 -3.23 4.13
CA ILE A 90 16.25 -3.41 2.67
C ILE A 90 16.51 -2.09 1.93
N PRO A 91 15.71 -1.00 2.13
CA PRO A 91 15.85 0.21 1.33
C PRO A 91 17.11 1.03 1.63
N GLU A 92 17.73 0.86 2.78
CA GLU A 92 18.93 1.62 3.14
C GLU A 92 20.23 0.90 2.78
N ARG A 93 20.21 -0.46 2.75
CA ARG A 93 21.46 -1.23 2.68
C ARG A 93 21.42 -2.44 1.74
N LEU A 94 20.37 -3.27 1.79
CA LEU A 94 20.35 -4.56 1.11
C LEU A 94 19.90 -4.48 -0.35
N ASP A 95 19.00 -3.57 -0.65
CA ASP A 95 18.53 -3.19 -1.98
C ASP A 95 18.18 -1.70 -1.96
N PRO A 96 19.19 -0.83 -2.04
CA PRO A 96 19.04 0.60 -1.80
C PRO A 96 17.94 1.25 -2.62
N TYR A 97 17.14 2.08 -1.96
CA TYR A 97 16.11 2.87 -2.61
C TYR A 97 16.70 4.19 -3.10
N ASP A 98 16.36 4.60 -4.31
CA ASP A 98 16.79 5.87 -4.88
C ASP A 98 15.85 7.00 -4.44
N TYR A 99 16.17 7.58 -3.28
CA TYR A 99 15.44 8.71 -2.69
C TYR A 99 15.56 9.98 -3.55
N GLU A 100 16.70 10.17 -4.22
CA GLU A 100 16.90 11.34 -5.09
C GLU A 100 16.04 11.25 -6.35
N ALA A 101 16.01 10.10 -7.01
CA ALA A 101 15.16 9.89 -8.18
C ALA A 101 13.68 10.09 -7.83
N PHE A 102 13.24 9.61 -6.66
CA PHE A 102 11.88 9.82 -6.18
C PHE A 102 11.54 11.32 -6.04
N VAL A 103 12.41 12.10 -5.39
CA VAL A 103 12.19 13.54 -5.17
C VAL A 103 12.25 14.35 -6.47
N LYS A 104 13.06 13.90 -7.43
CA LYS A 104 13.19 14.54 -8.76
C LYS A 104 12.05 14.20 -9.72
N SER A 105 11.25 13.20 -9.40
CA SER A 105 10.13 12.78 -10.25
C SER A 105 9.04 13.84 -10.30
N ASP A 106 8.55 14.16 -11.49
CA ASP A 106 7.38 15.02 -11.69
C ASP A 106 6.06 14.29 -11.39
N THR A 107 6.10 12.98 -11.15
CA THR A 107 4.93 12.15 -10.84
C THR A 107 4.52 12.32 -9.38
N ALA A 108 3.33 12.86 -9.12
CA ALA A 108 2.79 12.95 -7.78
C ALA A 108 2.46 11.53 -7.24
N PHE A 109 2.89 11.22 -6.02
CA PHE A 109 2.67 9.91 -5.43
C PHE A 109 1.84 9.96 -4.16
N TYR A 110 0.83 9.06 -4.06
CA TYR A 110 -0.08 8.97 -2.92
C TYR A 110 -0.15 7.56 -2.37
N ALA A 111 -0.05 7.42 -1.05
CA ALA A 111 -0.31 6.18 -0.33
C ALA A 111 -1.65 6.27 0.41
N VAL A 112 -2.45 5.22 0.31
CA VAL A 112 -3.76 5.16 0.97
C VAL A 112 -3.63 4.40 2.28
N CYS A 113 -4.16 5.01 3.35
CA CYS A 113 -4.25 4.39 4.68
C CYS A 113 -5.70 4.44 5.16
N THR A 114 -6.05 3.64 6.17
CA THR A 114 -7.35 3.73 6.85
C THR A 114 -7.15 4.34 8.23
N ASN A 115 -7.86 5.41 8.52
CA ASN A 115 -7.86 6.06 9.83
C ASN A 115 -8.85 5.32 10.76
N LEU A 116 -8.34 4.79 11.87
CA LEU A 116 -9.15 3.98 12.79
C LEU A 116 -10.24 4.80 13.50
N GLU A 117 -9.98 6.07 13.76
CA GLU A 117 -10.90 6.93 14.52
C GLU A 117 -12.09 7.36 13.67
N THR A 118 -11.88 7.53 12.36
CA THR A 118 -12.93 7.96 11.42
C THR A 118 -13.51 6.81 10.60
N GLY A 119 -12.81 5.68 10.48
CA GLY A 119 -13.13 4.57 9.57
C GLY A 119 -12.95 4.93 8.10
N LYS A 120 -12.40 6.09 7.78
CA LYS A 120 -12.27 6.59 6.39
C LYS A 120 -10.86 6.37 5.84
N ALA A 121 -10.76 6.32 4.51
CA ALA A 121 -9.50 6.35 3.82
C ALA A 121 -8.85 7.74 3.92
N GLU A 122 -7.55 7.73 4.15
CA GLU A 122 -6.66 8.90 4.10
C GLU A 122 -5.74 8.75 2.89
N TYR A 123 -5.72 9.75 2.04
CA TYR A 123 -4.96 9.77 0.78
C TYR A 123 -3.75 10.70 0.96
N ILE A 124 -2.66 10.14 1.44
CA ILE A 124 -1.50 10.90 1.91
C ILE A 124 -0.50 11.04 0.77
N GLN A 125 -0.24 12.28 0.35
CA GLN A 125 0.83 12.55 -0.62
C GLN A 125 2.19 12.27 0.02
N ILE A 126 3.01 11.50 -0.68
CA ILE A 126 4.39 11.22 -0.32
C ILE A 126 5.29 12.14 -1.13
N THR A 127 5.96 13.04 -0.46
CA THR A 127 6.91 13.99 -1.06
C THR A 127 8.35 13.72 -0.57
N ASP A 128 8.49 12.99 0.52
CA ASP A 128 9.74 12.59 1.12
C ASP A 128 9.64 11.16 1.63
N MET A 129 10.13 10.21 0.83
CA MET A 129 10.05 8.80 1.14
C MET A 129 10.78 8.41 2.42
N LEU A 130 11.90 9.09 2.73
CA LEU A 130 12.69 8.81 3.93
C LEU A 130 11.93 9.19 5.21
N ASN A 131 11.37 10.41 5.26
CA ASN A 131 10.65 10.91 6.42
C ASN A 131 9.19 10.44 6.50
N GLN A 132 8.64 9.88 5.40
CA GLN A 132 7.27 9.38 5.34
C GLN A 132 7.18 7.85 5.22
N VAL A 133 8.27 7.14 5.53
CA VAL A 133 8.29 5.66 5.47
C VAL A 133 7.23 5.01 6.35
N ASP A 134 6.86 5.62 7.48
CA ASP A 134 5.78 5.14 8.35
C ASP A 134 4.39 5.22 7.68
N VAL A 135 4.16 6.14 6.72
CA VAL A 135 2.93 6.16 5.92
C VAL A 135 2.90 4.95 4.98
N MET A 136 4.03 4.63 4.35
CA MET A 136 4.16 3.44 3.49
C MET A 136 3.91 2.16 4.30
N ARG A 137 4.47 2.10 5.51
CA ARG A 137 4.22 1.01 6.45
C ARG A 137 2.76 0.93 6.85
N ALA A 138 2.13 2.06 7.19
CA ALA A 138 0.72 2.12 7.55
C ALA A 138 -0.19 1.60 6.43
N SER A 139 0.08 2.03 5.18
CA SER A 139 -0.65 1.57 3.99
C SER A 139 -0.65 0.05 3.83
N ALA A 140 0.42 -0.63 4.29
CA ALA A 140 0.58 -2.08 4.22
C ALA A 140 0.41 -2.80 5.57
N SER A 141 -0.06 -2.10 6.61
CA SER A 141 -0.27 -2.67 7.95
C SER A 141 -1.64 -3.34 8.04
N MET A 142 -1.69 -4.64 7.73
CA MET A 142 -2.92 -5.43 7.75
C MET A 142 -3.49 -5.57 9.17
N PRO A 143 -4.83 -5.48 9.34
CA PRO A 143 -5.48 -5.74 10.62
C PRO A 143 -5.07 -7.09 11.24
N TYR A 144 -5.02 -7.14 12.57
CA TYR A 144 -4.69 -8.29 13.43
C TYR A 144 -3.24 -8.77 13.41
N VAL A 145 -2.50 -8.49 12.33
CA VAL A 145 -1.13 -8.99 12.12
C VAL A 145 -0.11 -7.87 11.95
N SER A 146 -0.52 -6.64 12.27
CA SER A 146 0.35 -5.46 12.29
C SER A 146 -0.07 -4.52 13.40
N HIS A 147 0.88 -3.73 13.90
CA HIS A 147 0.58 -2.67 14.85
C HIS A 147 -0.10 -1.48 14.17
N ILE A 148 -0.92 -0.75 14.95
CA ILE A 148 -1.46 0.54 14.53
C ILE A 148 -0.30 1.53 14.39
N VAL A 149 -0.24 2.23 13.27
CA VAL A 149 0.81 3.19 12.96
C VAL A 149 0.33 4.60 13.30
N PRO A 150 0.96 5.28 14.27
CA PRO A 150 0.68 6.68 14.53
C PRO A 150 1.32 7.57 13.46
N TRP A 151 0.56 8.53 12.92
CA TRP A 151 1.05 9.53 11.98
C TRP A 151 0.31 10.84 12.13
N LYS A 152 1.00 11.93 12.45
CA LYS A 152 0.44 13.30 12.60
C LYS A 152 -0.88 13.33 13.38
N GLY A 153 -0.92 12.65 14.53
CA GLY A 153 -2.11 12.56 15.39
C GLY A 153 -3.16 11.54 14.97
N MET A 154 -3.04 10.93 13.77
CA MET A 154 -3.90 9.86 13.29
C MET A 154 -3.38 8.49 13.73
N LYS A 155 -4.27 7.50 13.77
CA LYS A 155 -3.97 6.08 13.98
C LYS A 155 -4.36 5.32 12.71
N LEU A 156 -3.36 4.80 12.01
CA LEU A 156 -3.51 4.29 10.66
C LEU A 156 -3.26 2.78 10.58
N LEU A 157 -4.00 2.13 9.69
CA LEU A 157 -3.79 0.77 9.20
C LEU A 157 -3.95 0.73 7.67
N ASP A 158 -3.86 -0.48 7.08
CA ASP A 158 -3.92 -0.76 5.64
C ASP A 158 -5.09 -0.04 4.97
N GLY A 159 -4.77 0.68 3.90
CA GLY A 159 -5.74 1.47 3.14
C GLY A 159 -6.86 0.64 2.53
N GLY A 160 -6.59 -0.62 2.21
CA GLY A 160 -7.59 -1.55 1.68
C GLY A 160 -8.70 -1.92 2.65
N CYS A 161 -8.68 -1.45 3.91
CA CYS A 161 -9.81 -1.58 4.82
C CYS A 161 -10.95 -0.62 4.47
N ALA A 162 -10.63 0.60 3.99
CA ALA A 162 -11.61 1.61 3.65
C ALA A 162 -11.73 1.86 2.13
N ASP A 163 -10.63 1.82 1.37
CA ASP A 163 -10.65 2.01 -0.08
C ASP A 163 -9.51 1.21 -0.73
N SER A 164 -9.86 0.06 -1.31
CA SER A 164 -8.87 -0.85 -1.93
C SER A 164 -8.49 -0.46 -3.35
N ILE A 165 -9.34 0.33 -4.05
CA ILE A 165 -9.16 0.75 -5.45
C ILE A 165 -9.58 2.22 -5.57
N PRO A 166 -8.72 3.18 -5.19
CA PRO A 166 -9.07 4.59 -4.97
C PRO A 166 -9.30 5.40 -6.25
N VAL A 167 -9.87 4.79 -7.29
CA VAL A 167 -10.10 5.43 -8.59
C VAL A 167 -11.07 6.61 -8.52
N HIS A 168 -12.13 6.50 -7.71
CA HIS A 168 -13.10 7.56 -7.56
C HIS A 168 -12.49 8.80 -6.89
N GLN A 169 -11.70 8.57 -5.84
CA GLN A 169 -11.00 9.67 -5.17
C GLN A 169 -9.94 10.28 -6.08
N PHE A 170 -9.21 9.48 -6.83
CA PHE A 170 -8.17 9.98 -7.71
C PHE A 170 -8.74 10.84 -8.84
N LYS A 171 -9.92 10.48 -9.37
CA LYS A 171 -10.68 11.35 -10.29
C LYS A 171 -11.05 12.69 -9.66
N LYS A 172 -11.52 12.70 -8.39
CA LYS A 172 -11.84 13.94 -7.65
C LYS A 172 -10.60 14.82 -7.43
N MET A 173 -9.41 14.23 -7.38
CA MET A 173 -8.14 14.95 -7.28
C MET A 173 -7.65 15.52 -8.63
N GLY A 174 -8.44 15.34 -9.72
CA GLY A 174 -8.17 15.91 -11.03
C GLY A 174 -7.42 14.99 -12.00
N TYR A 175 -7.23 13.71 -11.65
CA TYR A 175 -6.67 12.70 -12.56
C TYR A 175 -7.82 12.10 -13.39
N GLU A 176 -8.04 12.66 -14.57
CA GLU A 176 -9.24 12.36 -15.37
C GLU A 176 -9.16 11.03 -16.12
N LYS A 177 -7.97 10.68 -16.63
CA LYS A 177 -7.70 9.41 -17.30
C LYS A 177 -6.88 8.50 -16.39
N ASN A 178 -7.43 7.35 -16.01
CA ASN A 178 -6.76 6.44 -15.09
C ASN A 178 -6.55 5.07 -15.72
N VAL A 179 -5.34 4.54 -15.56
CA VAL A 179 -5.05 3.12 -15.67
C VAL A 179 -5.18 2.52 -14.28
N VAL A 180 -5.92 1.42 -14.16
CA VAL A 180 -6.12 0.71 -12.89
C VAL A 180 -5.49 -0.68 -13.00
N VAL A 181 -4.53 -0.97 -12.13
CA VAL A 181 -3.91 -2.30 -12.05
C VAL A 181 -4.56 -3.07 -10.90
N LEU A 182 -5.33 -4.08 -11.25
CA LEU A 182 -6.02 -4.96 -10.31
C LEU A 182 -5.17 -6.19 -10.00
N THR A 183 -5.34 -6.73 -8.80
CA THR A 183 -4.65 -7.94 -8.32
C THR A 183 -5.58 -9.16 -8.25
N ARG A 184 -6.81 -9.00 -8.71
CA ARG A 184 -7.82 -10.05 -8.84
C ARG A 184 -8.17 -10.26 -10.31
N GLU A 185 -8.66 -11.46 -10.60
CA GLU A 185 -9.21 -11.82 -11.90
C GLU A 185 -10.45 -11.01 -12.27
N GLU A 186 -10.72 -10.88 -13.54
CA GLU A 186 -11.93 -10.25 -14.06
C GLU A 186 -13.19 -10.95 -13.51
N GLY A 187 -14.18 -10.15 -13.12
CA GLY A 187 -15.42 -10.65 -12.52
C GLY A 187 -15.33 -11.03 -11.05
N PHE A 188 -14.20 -10.81 -10.39
CA PHE A 188 -14.11 -11.02 -8.93
C PHE A 188 -15.04 -10.07 -8.19
N ILE A 189 -15.92 -10.63 -7.35
CA ILE A 189 -16.81 -9.91 -6.46
C ILE A 189 -16.41 -10.21 -5.01
N LYS A 190 -16.07 -9.18 -4.26
CA LYS A 190 -15.72 -9.30 -2.85
C LYS A 190 -16.98 -9.61 -2.03
N LYS A 191 -16.93 -10.68 -1.25
CA LYS A 191 -18.03 -11.07 -0.36
C LYS A 191 -17.95 -10.36 0.99
N PRO A 192 -19.10 -10.17 1.68
CA PRO A 192 -19.10 -9.70 3.07
C PRO A 192 -18.21 -10.59 3.96
N GLU A 193 -17.48 -9.97 4.85
CA GLU A 193 -16.63 -10.67 5.82
C GLU A 193 -17.23 -10.59 7.21
N THR A 194 -17.06 -11.65 8.02
CA THR A 194 -17.48 -11.65 9.42
C THR A 194 -16.56 -10.75 10.24
N VAL A 195 -17.12 -9.75 10.92
CA VAL A 195 -16.34 -8.76 11.68
C VAL A 195 -16.32 -9.02 13.20
N LYS A 196 -16.82 -10.17 13.68
CA LYS A 196 -16.84 -10.54 15.13
C LYS A 196 -15.47 -10.39 15.81
N LEU A 197 -14.40 -10.79 15.11
CA LEU A 197 -13.05 -10.64 15.63
C LEU A 197 -12.63 -9.16 15.68
N ALA A 198 -13.04 -8.37 14.68
CA ALA A 198 -12.79 -6.93 14.64
C ALA A 198 -13.50 -6.20 15.79
N GLU A 199 -14.74 -6.58 16.10
CA GLU A 199 -15.53 -6.02 17.21
C GLU A 199 -14.81 -6.21 18.56
N ILE A 200 -14.12 -7.33 18.74
CA ILE A 200 -13.34 -7.61 19.96
C ILE A 200 -12.00 -6.85 19.92
N TYR A 201 -11.24 -6.98 18.84
CA TYR A 201 -9.87 -6.49 18.76
C TYR A 201 -9.82 -4.95 18.65
N TYR A 202 -10.78 -4.37 17.89
CA TYR A 202 -10.88 -2.93 17.63
C TYR A 202 -12.11 -2.28 18.32
N HIS A 203 -12.54 -2.80 19.47
CA HIS A 203 -13.69 -2.28 20.21
C HIS A 203 -13.62 -0.77 20.52
N ARG A 204 -12.39 -0.23 20.61
CA ARG A 204 -12.15 1.21 20.79
C ARG A 204 -12.30 2.05 19.50
N TYR A 205 -12.48 1.38 18.35
CA TYR A 205 -12.54 2.00 17.02
C TYR A 205 -13.79 1.52 16.25
N PRO A 206 -15.00 1.81 16.72
CA PRO A 206 -16.23 1.27 16.12
C PRO A 206 -16.43 1.69 14.66
N LYS A 207 -15.95 2.87 14.26
CA LYS A 207 -16.01 3.32 12.87
C LYS A 207 -15.08 2.52 11.95
N PHE A 208 -13.93 2.08 12.46
CA PHE A 208 -13.06 1.17 11.72
C PHE A 208 -13.69 -0.21 11.56
N VAL A 209 -14.36 -0.72 12.59
CA VAL A 209 -15.11 -1.99 12.51
C VAL A 209 -16.20 -1.90 11.44
N GLU A 210 -16.94 -0.77 11.39
CA GLU A 210 -17.96 -0.54 10.35
C GLU A 210 -17.34 -0.47 8.95
N ALA A 211 -16.18 0.18 8.79
CA ALA A 211 -15.45 0.20 7.51
C ALA A 211 -15.07 -1.22 7.05
N LEU A 212 -14.61 -2.09 7.96
CA LEU A 212 -14.33 -3.49 7.63
C LEU A 212 -15.59 -4.26 7.21
N LYS A 213 -16.72 -3.99 7.84
CA LYS A 213 -18.02 -4.63 7.56
C LYS A 213 -18.54 -4.26 6.17
N THR A 214 -18.42 -2.98 5.78
CA THR A 214 -18.90 -2.44 4.49
C THR A 214 -17.84 -2.46 3.39
N ARG A 215 -16.63 -2.93 3.69
CA ARG A 215 -15.50 -2.97 2.76
C ARG A 215 -15.81 -3.58 1.39
N HIS A 216 -16.66 -4.61 1.38
CA HIS A 216 -17.05 -5.29 0.15
C HIS A 216 -17.90 -4.41 -0.77
N GLU A 217 -18.71 -3.51 -0.24
CA GLU A 217 -19.53 -2.56 -1.00
C GLU A 217 -18.66 -1.50 -1.69
N VAL A 218 -17.64 -1.00 -0.97
CA VAL A 218 -16.69 -0.03 -1.53
C VAL A 218 -15.80 -0.66 -2.61
N TYR A 219 -15.50 -1.96 -2.46
CA TYR A 219 -14.63 -2.68 -3.39
C TYR A 219 -15.31 -2.96 -4.72
N ASN A 220 -16.61 -3.36 -4.73
CA ASN A 220 -17.37 -3.81 -5.90
C ASN A 220 -18.00 -2.64 -6.66
#